data_7db9c3df08adb3b2205de6b0c34604ae
#
_entry.id   7db9c3df08adb3b2205de6b0c34604ae
#
_cell.length_a   1.000
_cell.length_b   1.000
_cell.length_c   1.000
_cell.angle_alpha   90.00
_cell.angle_beta   90.00
_cell.angle_gamma   90.00
#
_symmetry.space_group_name_H-M   'P 1'
#
loop_
_entity.id
_entity.type
_entity.pdbx_description
1 polymer ?
#
loop_
_entity_poly.entity_id
_entity_poly.type
_entity_poly.pdbx_seq_one_letter_code
_entity_poly.pdbx_strand_id
1 'polypeptide(L)'
;MLIVAATPIGNLGDASPRLREALESADIIVAEDTRVAKSLIRALDLTTHARFISANEHSESSGVDEIVMQATSSTVVLISDAGMPLVSDPGYLLVSAARVRNIPITVIPGPSAGLSALAVSGLPTDRFIHEGFIPKKGRTGYFESLATEPRTLIFFESPHRLAQSLHDMAQVFGGDRPACVAREITKMFEEIAWGSLRDLAERFSGSVKGEIVVIVGGAPSRSGDVGGALDAVRALMSEGVKRSEACASVAKEWGIPKGELYRVSLGGDKE
;
A
#
# COMPACT_ATOMS: atom_id res chain seq x y z
N MET A 1 19.37 -22.33 -1.38
CA MET A 1 18.31 -21.55 -2.08
C MET A 1 17.65 -20.59 -1.10
N LEU A 2 17.08 -19.50 -1.59
CA LEU A 2 16.29 -18.55 -0.79
C LEU A 2 14.80 -18.71 -1.12
N ILE A 3 13.97 -18.88 -0.09
CA ILE A 3 12.50 -18.95 -0.20
C ILE A 3 11.93 -17.74 0.50
N VAL A 4 11.19 -16.87 -0.22
CA VAL A 4 10.41 -15.78 0.36
C VAL A 4 9.00 -16.33 0.61
N ALA A 5 8.57 -16.37 1.86
CA ALA A 5 7.31 -17.04 2.21
C ALA A 5 6.35 -16.13 2.99
N ALA A 6 5.13 -16.00 2.49
CA ALA A 6 4.07 -15.25 3.16
C ALA A 6 3.53 -16.02 4.38
N THR A 7 3.35 -15.30 5.50
CA THR A 7 2.76 -15.81 6.74
C THR A 7 1.30 -15.36 6.89
N PRO A 8 0.50 -15.99 7.76
CA PRO A 8 -0.83 -15.51 8.11
C PRO A 8 -0.83 -14.07 8.64
N ILE A 9 -1.90 -13.32 8.36
CA ILE A 9 -2.10 -11.94 8.84
C ILE A 9 -3.10 -11.86 10.01
N GLY A 10 -3.39 -12.98 10.64
CA GLY A 10 -4.27 -13.05 11.80
C GLY A 10 -5.06 -14.36 11.93
N ASN A 11 -5.24 -15.09 10.84
CA ASN A 11 -5.92 -16.38 10.83
C ASN A 11 -4.92 -17.49 10.46
N LEU A 12 -4.64 -18.41 11.38
CA LEU A 12 -3.71 -19.52 11.14
C LEU A 12 -4.18 -20.47 10.04
N GLY A 13 -5.49 -20.51 9.73
CA GLY A 13 -6.04 -21.26 8.61
C GLY A 13 -5.55 -20.80 7.24
N ASP A 14 -5.03 -19.58 7.14
CA ASP A 14 -4.47 -19.02 5.90
C ASP A 14 -3.01 -19.47 5.66
N ALA A 15 -2.41 -20.22 6.58
CA ALA A 15 -1.10 -20.82 6.39
C ALA A 15 -1.15 -21.92 5.31
N SER A 16 -0.53 -21.67 4.16
CA SER A 16 -0.53 -22.63 3.07
C SER A 16 0.23 -23.92 3.45
N PRO A 17 -0.11 -25.10 2.86
CA PRO A 17 0.67 -26.32 3.05
C PRO A 17 2.16 -26.13 2.72
N ARG A 18 2.48 -25.39 1.65
CA ARG A 18 3.85 -25.10 1.24
C ARG A 18 4.61 -24.24 2.25
N LEU A 19 3.93 -23.31 2.95
CA LEU A 19 4.56 -22.55 4.04
C LEU A 19 4.95 -23.49 5.18
N ARG A 20 4.05 -24.42 5.57
CA ARG A 20 4.30 -25.39 6.63
C ARG A 20 5.50 -26.28 6.30
N GLU A 21 5.52 -26.87 5.12
CA GLU A 21 6.64 -27.70 4.63
C GLU A 21 7.96 -26.93 4.60
N ALA A 22 7.95 -25.67 4.14
CA ALA A 22 9.13 -24.84 4.08
C ALA A 22 9.69 -24.50 5.47
N LEU A 23 8.83 -24.22 6.46
CA LEU A 23 9.24 -23.92 7.82
C LEU A 23 9.81 -25.15 8.55
N GLU A 24 9.28 -26.35 8.26
CA GLU A 24 9.78 -27.60 8.84
C GLU A 24 11.12 -28.03 8.23
N SER A 25 11.30 -27.86 6.92
CA SER A 25 12.48 -28.31 6.18
C SER A 25 13.59 -27.26 6.07
N ALA A 26 13.39 -26.04 6.59
CA ALA A 26 14.38 -24.97 6.53
C ALA A 26 15.63 -25.32 7.36
N ASP A 27 16.82 -25.00 6.83
CA ASP A 27 18.05 -24.94 7.60
C ASP A 27 18.17 -23.63 8.38
N ILE A 28 17.67 -22.53 7.77
CA ILE A 28 17.71 -21.19 8.34
C ILE A 28 16.36 -20.51 8.10
N ILE A 29 15.81 -19.90 9.14
CA ILE A 29 14.66 -19.01 9.06
C ILE A 29 15.13 -17.60 9.39
N VAL A 30 15.02 -16.72 8.40
CA VAL A 30 15.25 -15.28 8.54
C VAL A 30 13.89 -14.62 8.79
N ALA A 31 13.74 -13.94 9.91
CA ALA A 31 12.48 -13.35 10.33
C ALA A 31 12.70 -11.91 10.83
N GLU A 32 11.70 -11.06 10.70
CA GLU A 32 11.71 -9.72 11.26
C GLU A 32 11.89 -9.76 12.78
N ASP A 33 11.00 -10.47 13.49
CA ASP A 33 11.16 -10.83 14.90
C ASP A 33 11.17 -12.36 15.07
N THR A 34 12.32 -12.90 15.48
CA THR A 34 12.49 -14.35 15.69
C THR A 34 11.57 -14.91 16.78
N ARG A 35 11.07 -14.08 17.71
CA ARG A 35 10.13 -14.49 18.75
C ARG A 35 8.75 -14.71 18.17
N VAL A 36 8.31 -13.83 17.26
CA VAL A 36 7.06 -13.95 16.52
C VAL A 36 7.10 -15.19 15.62
N ALA A 37 8.19 -15.36 14.87
CA ALA A 37 8.40 -16.55 14.03
C ALA A 37 8.30 -17.86 14.83
N LYS A 38 8.96 -17.96 15.97
CA LYS A 38 8.88 -19.14 16.86
C LYS A 38 7.47 -19.35 17.43
N SER A 39 6.73 -18.26 17.68
CA SER A 39 5.35 -18.34 18.14
C SER A 39 4.43 -18.85 17.03
N LEU A 40 4.63 -18.38 15.79
CA LEU A 40 3.90 -18.88 14.62
C LEU A 40 4.11 -20.38 14.41
N ILE A 41 5.37 -20.86 14.45
CA ILE A 41 5.70 -22.28 14.29
C ILE A 41 4.99 -23.14 15.35
N ARG A 42 5.01 -22.71 16.62
CA ARG A 42 4.27 -23.38 17.70
C ARG A 42 2.75 -23.36 17.48
N ALA A 43 2.21 -22.23 17.05
CA ALA A 43 0.77 -22.08 16.80
C ALA A 43 0.30 -22.93 15.62
N LEU A 44 1.17 -23.22 14.66
CA LEU A 44 0.92 -24.11 13.53
C LEU A 44 1.18 -25.58 13.86
N ASP A 45 1.61 -25.90 15.08
CA ASP A 45 1.99 -27.25 15.52
C ASP A 45 3.08 -27.91 14.63
N LEU A 46 4.10 -27.10 14.29
CA LEU A 46 5.22 -27.51 13.43
C LEU A 46 6.48 -27.78 14.27
N THR A 47 7.30 -28.71 13.79
CA THR A 47 8.64 -28.99 14.34
C THR A 47 9.69 -28.55 13.33
N THR A 48 10.68 -27.77 13.76
CA THR A 48 11.79 -27.33 12.91
C THR A 48 13.12 -27.40 13.66
N HIS A 49 14.18 -27.69 12.92
CA HIS A 49 15.57 -27.64 13.41
C HIS A 49 16.32 -26.41 12.90
N ALA A 50 15.58 -25.46 12.24
CA ALA A 50 16.17 -24.28 11.64
C ALA A 50 16.87 -23.37 12.67
N ARG A 51 17.98 -22.79 12.25
CA ARG A 51 18.59 -21.65 12.94
C ARG A 51 17.79 -20.38 12.63
N PHE A 52 17.43 -19.60 13.64
CA PHE A 52 16.70 -18.33 13.47
C PHE A 52 17.67 -17.16 13.42
N ILE A 53 17.48 -16.27 12.45
CA ILE A 53 18.23 -15.02 12.27
C ILE A 53 17.23 -13.87 12.17
N SER A 54 17.49 -12.74 12.85
CA SER A 54 16.65 -11.53 12.74
C SER A 54 17.08 -10.68 11.55
N ALA A 55 16.11 -10.27 10.73
CA ALA A 55 16.26 -9.37 9.59
C ALA A 55 15.69 -7.97 9.92
N ASN A 56 16.04 -7.38 11.05
CA ASN A 56 15.64 -6.02 11.37
C ASN A 56 16.54 -4.99 10.66
N GLU A 57 16.04 -3.75 10.50
CA GLU A 57 16.72 -2.66 9.78
C GLU A 57 18.17 -2.42 10.23
N HIS A 58 18.49 -2.69 11.51
CA HIS A 58 19.83 -2.49 12.06
C HIS A 58 20.79 -3.64 11.81
N SER A 59 20.30 -4.87 11.62
CA SER A 59 21.11 -6.06 11.34
C SER A 59 21.15 -6.41 9.85
N GLU A 60 20.28 -5.85 9.04
CA GLU A 60 20.11 -6.20 7.63
C GLU A 60 21.42 -6.03 6.82
N SER A 61 22.14 -4.92 7.03
CA SER A 61 23.37 -4.64 6.29
C SER A 61 24.58 -5.46 6.73
N SER A 62 24.66 -5.89 7.98
CA SER A 62 25.84 -6.59 8.53
C SER A 62 25.80 -8.11 8.40
N GLY A 63 24.61 -8.72 8.29
CA GLY A 63 24.43 -10.16 8.21
C GLY A 63 24.06 -10.71 6.82
N VAL A 64 23.74 -9.83 5.86
CA VAL A 64 23.24 -10.22 4.54
C VAL A 64 24.20 -11.12 3.80
N ASP A 65 25.48 -10.77 3.75
CA ASP A 65 26.50 -11.53 3.01
C ASP A 65 26.67 -12.95 3.56
N GLU A 66 26.65 -13.11 4.88
CA GLU A 66 26.74 -14.42 5.53
C GLU A 66 25.53 -15.28 5.18
N ILE A 67 24.31 -14.73 5.28
CA ILE A 67 23.07 -15.45 4.97
C ILE A 67 23.04 -15.87 3.51
N VAL A 68 23.44 -14.99 2.58
CA VAL A 68 23.48 -15.29 1.15
C VAL A 68 24.50 -16.39 0.84
N MET A 69 25.66 -16.37 1.49
CA MET A 69 26.65 -17.45 1.34
C MET A 69 26.09 -18.78 1.84
N GLN A 70 25.37 -18.81 2.94
CA GLN A 70 24.74 -20.02 3.45
C GLN A 70 23.65 -20.54 2.50
N ALA A 71 22.91 -19.66 1.81
CA ALA A 71 21.90 -20.05 0.83
C ALA A 71 22.46 -20.78 -0.41
N THR A 72 23.78 -20.84 -0.60
CA THR A 72 24.41 -21.66 -1.65
C THR A 72 24.27 -23.17 -1.39
N SER A 73 24.32 -23.60 -0.13
CA SER A 73 24.31 -25.01 0.28
C SER A 73 23.13 -25.37 1.18
N SER A 74 22.37 -24.37 1.66
CA SER A 74 21.28 -24.54 2.62
C SER A 74 19.99 -23.93 2.08
N THR A 75 18.85 -24.37 2.64
CA THR A 75 17.54 -23.77 2.41
C THR A 75 17.29 -22.66 3.43
N VAL A 76 17.26 -21.42 2.94
CA VAL A 76 16.96 -20.23 3.73
C VAL A 76 15.52 -19.79 3.45
N VAL A 77 14.72 -19.69 4.49
CA VAL A 77 13.32 -19.18 4.39
C VAL A 77 13.24 -17.81 5.03
N LEU A 78 12.84 -16.80 4.23
CA LEU A 78 12.59 -15.44 4.69
C LEU A 78 11.09 -15.25 4.93
N ILE A 79 10.72 -14.85 6.15
CA ILE A 79 9.37 -14.53 6.56
C ILE A 79 9.32 -13.15 7.23
N SER A 80 8.17 -12.48 7.17
CA SER A 80 7.83 -11.32 8.02
C SER A 80 6.98 -11.74 9.21
N ASP A 81 6.71 -10.83 10.10
CA ASP A 81 5.86 -11.06 11.27
C ASP A 81 4.42 -11.37 10.85
N ALA A 82 3.94 -10.74 9.76
CA ALA A 82 2.62 -10.99 9.21
C ALA A 82 2.55 -10.66 7.71
N GLY A 83 2.06 -11.59 6.91
CA GLY A 83 1.80 -11.38 5.48
C GLY A 83 2.99 -11.65 4.57
N MET A 84 3.06 -10.92 3.47
CA MET A 84 4.09 -11.06 2.44
C MET A 84 5.33 -10.26 2.80
N PRO A 85 6.50 -10.92 3.01
CA PRO A 85 7.76 -10.23 3.28
C PRO A 85 8.10 -9.20 2.19
N LEU A 86 8.90 -8.19 2.50
CA LEU A 86 9.35 -7.09 1.65
C LEU A 86 8.27 -6.04 1.31
N VAL A 87 7.01 -6.33 1.57
CA VAL A 87 5.93 -5.36 1.31
C VAL A 87 5.66 -4.57 2.59
N SER A 88 6.34 -3.45 2.76
CA SER A 88 6.43 -2.63 3.98
C SER A 88 7.22 -3.28 5.13
N ASP A 89 7.95 -4.36 4.82
CA ASP A 89 8.72 -5.18 5.76
C ASP A 89 10.19 -5.27 5.31
N PRO A 90 11.13 -5.61 6.22
CA PRO A 90 12.55 -5.79 5.88
C PRO A 90 12.78 -7.01 4.95
N GLY A 91 14.01 -7.10 4.37
CA GLY A 91 14.46 -8.24 3.55
C GLY A 91 14.89 -7.89 2.13
N TYR A 92 14.65 -6.65 1.67
CA TYR A 92 15.02 -6.21 0.32
C TYR A 92 16.52 -6.45 0.02
N LEU A 93 17.42 -6.09 0.95
CA LEU A 93 18.86 -6.25 0.76
C LEU A 93 19.24 -7.73 0.61
N LEU A 94 18.60 -8.64 1.36
CA LEU A 94 18.86 -10.07 1.27
C LEU A 94 18.49 -10.62 -0.11
N VAL A 95 17.29 -10.28 -0.61
CA VAL A 95 16.83 -10.72 -1.94
C VAL A 95 17.69 -10.11 -3.04
N SER A 96 18.05 -8.83 -2.92
CA SER A 96 18.92 -8.14 -3.88
C SER A 96 20.31 -8.78 -3.93
N ALA A 97 20.93 -9.03 -2.79
CA ALA A 97 22.26 -9.67 -2.70
C ALA A 97 22.24 -11.12 -3.21
N ALA A 98 21.19 -11.89 -2.92
CA ALA A 98 21.00 -13.23 -3.45
C ALA A 98 20.90 -13.21 -4.99
N ARG A 99 20.18 -12.23 -5.56
CA ARG A 99 20.11 -12.04 -7.02
C ARG A 99 21.47 -11.75 -7.65
N VAL A 100 22.26 -10.86 -7.05
CA VAL A 100 23.60 -10.51 -7.55
C VAL A 100 24.52 -11.74 -7.57
N ARG A 101 24.36 -12.66 -6.60
CA ARG A 101 25.17 -13.88 -6.52
C ARG A 101 24.57 -15.10 -7.21
N ASN A 102 23.50 -14.92 -8.00
CA ASN A 102 22.80 -15.98 -8.73
C ASN A 102 22.31 -17.13 -7.82
N ILE A 103 21.97 -16.83 -6.56
CA ILE A 103 21.33 -17.79 -5.67
C ILE A 103 19.91 -18.05 -6.18
N PRO A 104 19.48 -19.32 -6.31
CA PRO A 104 18.09 -19.64 -6.66
C PRO A 104 17.12 -19.04 -5.63
N ILE A 105 16.14 -18.24 -6.13
CA ILE A 105 15.09 -17.61 -5.31
C ILE A 105 13.75 -18.12 -5.78
N THR A 106 12.91 -18.52 -4.82
CA THR A 106 11.49 -18.85 -5.08
C THR A 106 10.59 -18.14 -4.10
N VAL A 107 9.28 -18.13 -4.38
CA VAL A 107 8.26 -17.53 -3.52
C VAL A 107 7.17 -18.54 -3.15
N ILE A 108 6.73 -18.48 -1.92
CA ILE A 108 5.49 -19.10 -1.44
C ILE A 108 4.49 -17.97 -1.26
N PRO A 109 3.56 -17.78 -2.23
CA PRO A 109 2.56 -16.72 -2.13
C PRO A 109 1.57 -17.01 -1.01
N GLY A 110 1.00 -15.95 -0.45
CA GLY A 110 0.02 -16.09 0.61
C GLY A 110 -0.61 -14.75 1.01
N PRO A 111 -1.09 -14.63 2.25
CA PRO A 111 -1.80 -13.45 2.73
C PRO A 111 -1.03 -12.16 2.55
N SER A 112 -1.79 -11.09 2.22
CA SER A 112 -1.30 -9.71 2.16
C SER A 112 -2.43 -8.78 2.60
N ALA A 113 -2.25 -8.06 3.69
CA ALA A 113 -3.29 -7.21 4.25
C ALA A 113 -3.77 -6.14 3.26
N GLY A 114 -2.84 -5.49 2.54
CA GLY A 114 -3.16 -4.47 1.54
C GLY A 114 -4.00 -5.01 0.38
N LEU A 115 -3.60 -6.15 -0.20
CA LEU A 115 -4.34 -6.76 -1.30
C LEU A 115 -5.67 -7.37 -0.86
N SER A 116 -5.73 -7.96 0.34
CA SER A 116 -6.97 -8.50 0.91
C SER A 116 -7.98 -7.36 1.17
N ALA A 117 -7.53 -6.23 1.73
CA ALA A 117 -8.36 -5.07 1.92
C ALA A 117 -8.84 -4.46 0.59
N LEU A 118 -7.97 -4.37 -0.42
CA LEU A 118 -8.33 -3.92 -1.76
C LEU A 118 -9.42 -4.79 -2.37
N ALA A 119 -9.29 -6.12 -2.26
CA ALA A 119 -10.25 -7.07 -2.84
C ALA A 119 -11.67 -6.94 -2.28
N VAL A 120 -11.81 -6.51 -1.01
CA VAL A 120 -13.11 -6.32 -0.34
C VAL A 120 -13.54 -4.87 -0.27
N SER A 121 -12.74 -3.93 -0.79
CA SER A 121 -13.00 -2.49 -0.68
C SER A 121 -14.15 -1.98 -1.56
N GLY A 122 -14.50 -2.72 -2.62
CA GLY A 122 -15.48 -2.26 -3.62
C GLY A 122 -14.96 -1.11 -4.51
N LEU A 123 -13.68 -0.74 -4.40
CA LEU A 123 -13.03 0.28 -5.23
C LEU A 123 -12.35 -0.36 -6.46
N PRO A 124 -12.05 0.42 -7.53
CA PRO A 124 -11.36 -0.10 -8.71
C PRO A 124 -10.03 -0.78 -8.36
N THR A 125 -9.81 -1.98 -8.89
CA THR A 125 -8.65 -2.83 -8.58
C THR A 125 -7.70 -3.03 -9.74
N ASP A 126 -8.04 -2.54 -10.92
CA ASP A 126 -7.25 -2.69 -12.16
C ASP A 126 -5.90 -1.96 -12.09
N ARG A 127 -5.86 -0.81 -11.42
CA ARG A 127 -4.64 -0.02 -11.20
C ARG A 127 -4.67 0.57 -9.80
N PHE A 128 -3.65 0.26 -9.00
CA PHE A 128 -3.53 0.76 -7.63
C PHE A 128 -2.07 1.07 -7.28
N ILE A 129 -1.88 1.82 -6.19
CA ILE A 129 -0.59 2.12 -5.60
C ILE A 129 -0.61 1.66 -4.14
N HIS A 130 0.42 0.92 -3.73
CA HIS A 130 0.67 0.58 -2.35
C HIS A 130 1.65 1.59 -1.76
N GLU A 131 1.15 2.53 -0.95
CA GLU A 131 1.90 3.62 -0.33
C GLU A 131 2.57 3.19 1.00
N GLY A 132 2.18 2.04 1.56
CA GLY A 132 2.68 1.57 2.85
C GLY A 132 2.16 2.41 4.02
N PHE A 133 3.00 2.60 5.05
CA PHE A 133 2.61 3.34 6.25
C PHE A 133 2.56 4.85 6.02
N ILE A 134 1.46 5.47 6.44
CA ILE A 134 1.31 6.93 6.42
C ILE A 134 2.40 7.57 7.30
N PRO A 135 3.15 8.57 6.79
CA PRO A 135 4.24 9.20 7.54
C PRO A 135 3.74 9.86 8.83
N LYS A 136 4.56 9.80 9.89
CA LYS A 136 4.23 10.39 11.19
C LYS A 136 4.24 11.92 11.18
N LYS A 137 5.04 12.53 10.29
CA LYS A 137 5.21 13.98 10.15
C LYS A 137 5.02 14.38 8.69
N GLY A 138 4.55 15.59 8.43
CA GLY A 138 4.38 16.11 7.07
C GLY A 138 3.24 15.46 6.27
N ARG A 139 2.23 14.89 6.93
CA ARG A 139 1.13 14.17 6.29
C ARG A 139 0.36 15.01 5.26
N THR A 140 0.10 16.29 5.56
CA THR A 140 -0.64 17.15 4.64
C THR A 140 0.08 17.27 3.30
N GLY A 141 1.37 17.62 3.29
CA GLY A 141 2.15 17.69 2.06
C GLY A 141 2.30 16.33 1.36
N TYR A 142 2.38 15.24 2.13
CA TYR A 142 2.37 13.89 1.57
C TYR A 142 1.05 13.59 0.85
N PHE A 143 -0.10 13.88 1.46
CA PHE A 143 -1.39 13.70 0.80
C PHE A 143 -1.59 14.66 -0.37
N GLU A 144 -1.12 15.92 -0.28
CA GLU A 144 -1.15 16.87 -1.40
C GLU A 144 -0.44 16.31 -2.64
N SER A 145 0.69 15.62 -2.48
CA SER A 145 1.39 14.96 -3.59
C SER A 145 0.60 13.85 -4.26
N LEU A 146 -0.38 13.27 -3.57
CA LEU A 146 -1.25 12.19 -4.05
C LEU A 146 -2.67 12.66 -4.43
N ALA A 147 -2.98 13.95 -4.26
CA ALA A 147 -4.34 14.47 -4.40
C ALA A 147 -4.95 14.23 -5.80
N THR A 148 -4.10 14.25 -6.84
CA THR A 148 -4.50 14.05 -8.23
C THR A 148 -4.26 12.64 -8.75
N GLU A 149 -3.82 11.71 -7.92
CA GLU A 149 -3.55 10.33 -8.32
C GLU A 149 -4.84 9.61 -8.75
N PRO A 150 -4.95 9.17 -10.02
CA PRO A 150 -6.18 8.56 -10.53
C PRO A 150 -6.34 7.08 -10.14
N ARG A 151 -5.30 6.43 -9.63
CA ARG A 151 -5.32 5.03 -9.21
C ARG A 151 -5.81 4.90 -7.78
N THR A 152 -6.36 3.74 -7.44
CA THR A 152 -6.71 3.41 -6.05
C THR A 152 -5.45 3.38 -5.17
N LEU A 153 -5.52 3.98 -3.99
CA LEU A 153 -4.41 4.10 -3.04
C LEU A 153 -4.61 3.15 -1.86
N ILE A 154 -3.56 2.45 -1.45
CA ILE A 154 -3.55 1.55 -0.30
C ILE A 154 -2.58 2.10 0.74
N PHE A 155 -3.06 2.33 1.96
CA PHE A 155 -2.25 2.80 3.08
C PHE A 155 -2.36 1.86 4.28
N PHE A 156 -1.27 1.72 5.02
CA PHE A 156 -1.28 1.16 6.37
C PHE A 156 -1.33 2.30 7.39
N GLU A 157 -2.13 2.13 8.43
CA GLU A 157 -2.22 3.13 9.48
C GLU A 157 -2.32 2.52 10.88
N SER A 158 -1.78 3.23 11.84
CA SER A 158 -1.90 2.90 13.26
C SER A 158 -3.30 3.26 13.78
N PRO A 159 -3.91 2.44 14.64
CA PRO A 159 -5.21 2.73 15.22
C PRO A 159 -5.24 4.06 15.99
N HIS A 160 -4.12 4.45 16.60
CA HIS A 160 -4.01 5.72 17.35
C HIS A 160 -4.01 6.97 16.44
N ARG A 161 -3.77 6.81 15.14
CA ARG A 161 -3.67 7.93 14.19
C ARG A 161 -4.78 7.94 13.14
N LEU A 162 -5.59 6.86 13.08
CA LEU A 162 -6.62 6.69 12.04
C LEU A 162 -7.56 7.89 11.94
N ALA A 163 -8.14 8.34 13.06
CA ALA A 163 -9.06 9.48 13.09
C ALA A 163 -8.46 10.72 12.42
N GLN A 164 -7.24 11.08 12.84
CA GLN A 164 -6.56 12.24 12.30
C GLN A 164 -6.17 12.05 10.81
N SER A 165 -5.73 10.85 10.43
CA SER A 165 -5.35 10.55 9.06
C SER A 165 -6.55 10.61 8.12
N LEU A 166 -7.71 10.10 8.50
CA LEU A 166 -8.95 10.20 7.72
C LEU A 166 -9.42 11.65 7.58
N HIS A 167 -9.29 12.45 8.67
CA HIS A 167 -9.61 13.87 8.62
C HIS A 167 -8.70 14.63 7.64
N ASP A 168 -7.38 14.42 7.74
CA ASP A 168 -6.40 15.06 6.84
C ASP A 168 -6.62 14.62 5.38
N MET A 169 -6.92 13.33 5.13
CA MET A 169 -7.29 12.82 3.80
C MET A 169 -8.56 13.49 3.27
N ALA A 170 -9.61 13.63 4.10
CA ALA A 170 -10.85 14.28 3.69
C ALA A 170 -10.66 15.75 3.31
N GLN A 171 -9.75 16.44 4.00
CA GLN A 171 -9.39 17.83 3.68
C GLN A 171 -8.65 17.95 2.34
N VAL A 172 -7.69 17.04 2.07
CA VAL A 172 -6.80 17.15 0.91
C VAL A 172 -7.39 16.47 -0.33
N PHE A 173 -7.95 15.26 -0.19
CA PHE A 173 -8.51 14.51 -1.32
C PHE A 173 -9.95 14.88 -1.64
N GLY A 174 -10.62 15.63 -0.74
CA GLY A 174 -12.04 15.94 -0.79
C GLY A 174 -12.88 14.96 0.04
N GLY A 175 -13.82 15.53 0.83
CA GLY A 175 -14.64 14.74 1.76
C GLY A 175 -15.49 13.67 1.10
N ASP A 176 -15.88 13.87 -0.16
CA ASP A 176 -16.74 12.95 -0.92
C ASP A 176 -15.95 11.84 -1.65
N ARG A 177 -14.60 11.81 -1.52
CA ARG A 177 -13.76 10.76 -2.10
C ARG A 177 -14.15 9.40 -1.52
N PRO A 178 -14.48 8.40 -2.34
CA PRO A 178 -14.84 7.07 -1.85
C PRO A 178 -13.64 6.38 -1.21
N ALA A 179 -13.87 5.72 -0.09
CA ALA A 179 -12.83 5.02 0.66
C ALA A 179 -13.37 3.79 1.40
N CYS A 180 -12.46 2.98 1.86
CA CYS A 180 -12.72 1.81 2.71
C CYS A 180 -11.69 1.73 3.83
N VAL A 181 -12.14 1.45 5.04
CA VAL A 181 -11.28 1.11 6.18
C VAL A 181 -11.47 -0.37 6.48
N ALA A 182 -10.42 -1.17 6.30
CA ALA A 182 -10.37 -2.58 6.70
C ALA A 182 -9.58 -2.67 8.01
N ARG A 183 -10.24 -3.10 9.07
CA ARG A 183 -9.67 -3.25 10.41
C ARG A 183 -9.68 -4.72 10.80
N GLU A 184 -8.56 -5.21 11.38
CA GLU A 184 -8.43 -6.58 11.89
C GLU A 184 -8.82 -7.66 10.85
N ILE A 185 -8.45 -7.43 9.58
CA ILE A 185 -8.81 -8.31 8.46
C ILE A 185 -8.35 -9.75 8.73
N THR A 186 -9.19 -10.73 8.45
CA THR A 186 -9.08 -12.18 8.76
C THR A 186 -9.17 -12.55 10.25
N LYS A 187 -9.23 -11.59 11.18
CA LYS A 187 -9.27 -11.83 12.62
C LYS A 187 -10.70 -11.85 13.15
N MET A 188 -10.85 -12.24 14.43
CA MET A 188 -12.16 -12.35 15.10
C MET A 188 -12.98 -11.04 15.09
N PHE A 189 -12.30 -9.89 15.12
CA PHE A 189 -12.94 -8.57 15.15
C PHE A 189 -12.79 -7.84 13.82
N GLU A 190 -12.82 -8.59 12.72
CA GLU A 190 -12.79 -8.02 11.37
C GLU A 190 -13.92 -7.02 11.16
N GLU A 191 -13.56 -5.87 10.65
CA GLU A 191 -14.51 -4.83 10.28
C GLU A 191 -14.10 -4.20 8.96
N ILE A 192 -15.02 -4.22 7.99
CA ILE A 192 -14.86 -3.56 6.68
C ILE A 192 -15.89 -2.44 6.60
N ALA A 193 -15.44 -1.21 6.58
CA ALA A 193 -16.29 -0.02 6.55
C ALA A 193 -16.10 0.75 5.24
N TRP A 194 -17.18 0.99 4.51
CA TRP A 194 -17.20 1.75 3.26
C TRP A 194 -17.91 3.08 3.45
N GLY A 195 -17.53 4.06 2.68
CA GLY A 195 -18.17 5.36 2.64
C GLY A 195 -17.33 6.41 1.96
N SER A 196 -17.73 7.65 2.08
CA SER A 196 -16.87 8.77 1.75
C SER A 196 -15.80 8.96 2.84
N LEU A 197 -14.70 9.66 2.51
CA LEU A 197 -13.70 10.01 3.53
C LEU A 197 -14.30 10.81 4.69
N ARG A 198 -15.31 11.64 4.43
CA ARG A 198 -16.06 12.40 5.46
C ARG A 198 -16.77 11.45 6.41
N ASP A 199 -17.57 10.51 5.86
CA ASP A 199 -18.34 9.55 6.67
C ASP A 199 -17.42 8.66 7.51
N LEU A 200 -16.31 8.22 6.92
CA LEU A 200 -15.33 7.39 7.61
C LEU A 200 -14.57 8.18 8.69
N ALA A 201 -14.24 9.45 8.45
CA ALA A 201 -13.62 10.32 9.45
C ALA A 201 -14.56 10.55 10.65
N GLU A 202 -15.86 10.68 10.42
CA GLU A 202 -16.87 10.79 11.48
C GLU A 202 -17.02 9.45 12.22
N ARG A 203 -17.17 8.32 11.50
CA ARG A 203 -17.32 6.98 12.07
C ARG A 203 -16.15 6.59 12.96
N PHE A 204 -14.92 6.88 12.54
CA PHE A 204 -13.69 6.53 13.26
C PHE A 204 -13.11 7.70 14.07
N SER A 205 -13.93 8.68 14.46
CA SER A 205 -13.50 9.82 15.29
C SER A 205 -13.07 9.42 16.71
N GLY A 206 -13.50 8.26 17.19
CA GLY A 206 -13.14 7.69 18.48
C GLY A 206 -11.85 6.86 18.46
N SER A 207 -11.48 6.33 19.63
CA SER A 207 -10.35 5.40 19.74
C SER A 207 -10.73 4.03 19.20
N VAL A 208 -9.91 3.50 18.31
CA VAL A 208 -10.02 2.15 17.78
C VAL A 208 -8.79 1.31 18.15
N LYS A 209 -8.89 -0.02 17.99
CA LYS A 209 -7.79 -0.96 18.22
C LYS A 209 -7.58 -1.84 17.00
N GLY A 210 -6.41 -2.44 16.90
CA GLY A 210 -6.08 -3.43 15.88
C GLY A 210 -5.31 -2.85 14.72
N GLU A 211 -5.06 -3.66 13.72
CA GLU A 211 -4.34 -3.32 12.50
C GLU A 211 -5.32 -2.78 11.45
N ILE A 212 -4.87 -1.78 10.71
CA ILE A 212 -5.75 -1.01 9.83
C ILE A 212 -5.11 -0.83 8.46
N VAL A 213 -5.90 -1.11 7.44
CA VAL A 213 -5.64 -0.74 6.05
C VAL A 213 -6.69 0.27 5.61
N VAL A 214 -6.25 1.37 5.02
CA VAL A 214 -7.13 2.38 4.42
C VAL A 214 -6.96 2.30 2.90
N ILE A 215 -8.08 2.11 2.20
CA ILE A 215 -8.13 2.13 0.74
C ILE A 215 -8.86 3.39 0.33
N VAL A 216 -8.26 4.19 -0.55
CA VAL A 216 -8.88 5.43 -1.05
C VAL A 216 -9.02 5.34 -2.56
N GLY A 217 -10.19 5.65 -3.08
CA GLY A 217 -10.43 5.70 -4.51
C GLY A 217 -9.55 6.74 -5.20
N GLY A 218 -9.17 6.49 -6.43
CA GLY A 218 -8.40 7.43 -7.24
C GLY A 218 -9.08 8.78 -7.40
N ALA A 219 -8.32 9.81 -7.76
CA ALA A 219 -8.87 11.11 -8.10
C ALA A 219 -9.92 10.94 -9.19
N PRO A 220 -11.07 11.62 -9.11
CA PRO A 220 -12.06 11.57 -10.16
C PRO A 220 -11.43 11.99 -11.47
N SER A 221 -11.71 11.23 -12.52
CA SER A 221 -11.25 11.61 -13.86
C SER A 221 -11.83 12.97 -14.21
N ARG A 222 -10.96 13.93 -14.42
CA ARG A 222 -11.35 15.23 -15.01
C ARG A 222 -11.64 15.10 -16.50
N SER A 223 -11.41 13.92 -17.07
CA SER A 223 -11.60 13.66 -18.48
C SER A 223 -13.07 13.87 -18.88
N GLY A 224 -13.30 14.81 -19.80
CA GLY A 224 -14.63 15.13 -20.30
C GLY A 224 -15.43 16.18 -19.50
N ASP A 225 -14.94 16.62 -18.35
CA ASP A 225 -15.57 17.76 -17.63
C ASP A 225 -15.14 19.08 -18.27
N VAL A 226 -15.85 19.45 -19.31
CA VAL A 226 -15.62 20.71 -20.06
C VAL A 226 -15.89 21.94 -19.18
N GLY A 227 -16.84 21.85 -18.24
CA GLY A 227 -17.18 22.94 -17.33
C GLY A 227 -16.05 23.29 -16.38
N GLY A 228 -15.57 22.29 -15.63
CA GLY A 228 -14.43 22.47 -14.72
C GLY A 228 -13.11 22.79 -15.47
N ALA A 229 -12.93 22.27 -16.69
CA ALA A 229 -11.80 22.64 -17.53
C ALA A 229 -11.81 24.11 -17.94
N LEU A 230 -12.99 24.68 -18.23
CA LEU A 230 -13.14 26.11 -18.50
C LEU A 230 -12.80 26.97 -17.30
N ASP A 231 -13.21 26.57 -16.11
CA ASP A 231 -12.87 27.30 -14.88
C ASP A 231 -11.36 27.27 -14.61
N ALA A 232 -10.70 26.14 -14.85
CA ALA A 232 -9.24 26.03 -14.79
C ALA A 232 -8.54 26.93 -15.83
N VAL A 233 -9.07 26.99 -17.06
CA VAL A 233 -8.56 27.91 -18.10
C VAL A 233 -8.70 29.37 -17.66
N ARG A 234 -9.87 29.75 -17.11
CA ARG A 234 -10.11 31.10 -16.60
C ARG A 234 -9.14 31.46 -15.46
N ALA A 235 -8.90 30.54 -14.54
CA ALA A 235 -7.93 30.73 -13.45
C ALA A 235 -6.53 31.03 -13.99
N LEU A 236 -6.01 30.22 -14.91
CA LEU A 236 -4.71 30.45 -15.55
C LEU A 236 -4.65 31.77 -16.32
N MET A 237 -5.74 32.14 -16.98
CA MET A 237 -5.82 33.44 -17.68
C MET A 237 -5.81 34.61 -16.69
N SER A 238 -6.42 34.49 -15.53
CA SER A 238 -6.36 35.51 -14.46
C SER A 238 -4.96 35.71 -13.90
N GLU A 239 -4.12 34.70 -13.99
CA GLU A 239 -2.69 34.72 -13.64
C GLU A 239 -1.78 35.26 -14.78
N GLY A 240 -2.40 35.67 -15.92
CA GLY A 240 -1.68 36.27 -17.05
C GLY A 240 -1.25 35.27 -18.14
N VAL A 241 -1.62 34.00 -18.04
CA VAL A 241 -1.35 32.99 -19.07
C VAL A 241 -2.22 33.25 -20.30
N LYS A 242 -1.65 33.19 -21.50
CA LYS A 242 -2.43 33.35 -22.74
C LYS A 242 -3.44 32.22 -22.89
N ARG A 243 -4.67 32.54 -23.35
CA ARG A 243 -5.76 31.58 -23.54
C ARG A 243 -5.33 30.32 -24.27
N SER A 244 -4.57 30.44 -25.36
CA SER A 244 -4.11 29.29 -26.15
C SER A 244 -3.18 28.36 -25.37
N GLU A 245 -2.36 28.91 -24.47
CA GLU A 245 -1.45 28.17 -23.60
C GLU A 245 -2.21 27.54 -22.44
N ALA A 246 -3.12 28.30 -21.80
CA ALA A 246 -3.99 27.80 -20.77
C ALA A 246 -4.85 26.62 -21.27
N CYS A 247 -5.50 26.77 -22.44
CA CYS A 247 -6.25 25.68 -23.05
C CYS A 247 -5.36 24.47 -23.42
N ALA A 248 -4.13 24.68 -23.85
CA ALA A 248 -3.22 23.57 -24.17
C ALA A 248 -2.81 22.79 -22.92
N SER A 249 -2.53 23.48 -21.82
CA SER A 249 -2.18 22.87 -20.54
C SER A 249 -3.35 22.08 -19.96
N VAL A 250 -4.51 22.73 -19.82
CA VAL A 250 -5.70 22.10 -19.24
C VAL A 250 -6.22 20.96 -20.12
N ALA A 251 -6.21 21.11 -21.45
CA ALA A 251 -6.62 20.06 -22.38
C ALA A 251 -5.79 18.79 -22.21
N LYS A 252 -4.46 18.93 -22.04
CA LYS A 252 -3.55 17.81 -21.80
C LYS A 252 -3.80 17.13 -20.46
N GLU A 253 -4.01 17.93 -19.41
CA GLU A 253 -4.26 17.44 -18.05
C GLU A 253 -5.61 16.74 -17.92
N TRP A 254 -6.65 17.28 -18.56
CA TRP A 254 -8.04 16.84 -18.43
C TRP A 254 -8.49 15.88 -19.54
N GLY A 255 -7.59 15.50 -20.45
CA GLY A 255 -7.91 14.57 -21.54
C GLY A 255 -8.99 15.08 -22.49
N ILE A 256 -9.13 16.41 -22.63
CA ILE A 256 -10.09 17.06 -23.50
C ILE A 256 -9.40 17.53 -24.77
N PRO A 257 -10.01 17.39 -25.97
CA PRO A 257 -9.42 17.94 -27.19
C PRO A 257 -9.20 19.46 -27.08
N LYS A 258 -7.95 19.92 -27.29
CA LYS A 258 -7.61 21.37 -27.19
C LYS A 258 -8.53 22.27 -28.01
N GLY A 259 -8.87 21.84 -29.23
CA GLY A 259 -9.75 22.61 -30.11
C GLY A 259 -11.17 22.78 -29.59
N GLU A 260 -11.68 21.77 -28.88
CA GLU A 260 -12.99 21.83 -28.22
C GLU A 260 -12.95 22.82 -27.05
N LEU A 261 -11.99 22.67 -26.15
CA LEU A 261 -11.84 23.53 -24.98
C LEU A 261 -11.59 24.99 -25.39
N TYR A 262 -10.77 25.22 -26.44
CA TYR A 262 -10.52 26.55 -26.95
C TYR A 262 -11.82 27.19 -27.53
N ARG A 263 -12.59 26.44 -28.32
CA ARG A 263 -13.86 26.92 -28.89
C ARG A 263 -14.88 27.31 -27.81
N VAL A 264 -15.02 26.48 -26.78
CA VAL A 264 -15.95 26.72 -25.66
C VAL A 264 -15.47 27.91 -24.83
N SER A 265 -14.14 28.08 -24.64
CA SER A 265 -13.56 29.22 -23.92
C SER A 265 -13.78 30.57 -24.61
N LEU A 266 -14.07 30.61 -25.92
CA LEU A 266 -14.40 31.80 -26.66
C LEU A 266 -15.90 32.18 -26.49
N GLY A 267 -16.78 31.19 -26.20
CA GLY A 267 -18.21 31.42 -26.07
C GLY A 267 -18.64 32.03 -24.74
N GLY A 268 -17.79 32.01 -23.73
CA GLY A 268 -18.07 32.59 -22.40
C GLY A 268 -17.85 34.11 -22.27
N ASP A 269 -17.33 34.77 -23.29
CA ASP A 269 -17.07 36.23 -23.27
C ASP A 269 -18.29 37.05 -23.85
N LYS A 270 -19.45 36.41 -23.98
CA LYS A 270 -20.68 37.05 -24.51
C LYS A 270 -21.81 37.05 -23.48
N GLU A 271 -21.56 37.59 -22.28
CA GLU A 271 -22.58 38.11 -21.40
C GLU A 271 -22.06 39.32 -20.63
#